data_2346d71752c771e2afd38f6e9b47852d
#
_entry.id   2346d71752c771e2afd38f6e9b47852d
#
_cell.length_a   1.000
_cell.length_b   1.000
_cell.length_c   1.000
_cell.angle_alpha   90.00
_cell.angle_beta   90.00
_cell.angle_gamma   90.00
#
_symmetry.space_group_name_H-M   'P 1'
#
loop_
_entity.id
_entity.type
_entity.pdbx_description
1 polymer ?
#
loop_
_entity_poly.entity_id
_entity_poly.type
_entity_poly.pdbx_seq_one_letter_code
_entity_poly.pdbx_strand_id
1 'polypeptide(L)'
;PDNVPNQDLLTKHLELSLTAVPDPFECHDSFGAHNNAQLMSFLDQFGFDYDFVSSTKSYKSGEFDDTLMKVLEHYDAIMDVILPTLGEERRATYSPFLPICPWTGRVLQVPVIDRNLEAGTFTYQDADGQTYEVKVRGGDCKLQWKVDWAMRWAALDVDYEMSGKDLIESVRLSGKI
;
A
#
# COMPACT_ATOMS: atom_id res chain seq x y z
N PRO A 1 -13.79 -12.50 -1.34
CA PRO A 1 -14.84 -12.63 -0.29
C PRO A 1 -16.09 -13.26 -0.91
N ASP A 2 -16.63 -14.29 -0.28
CA ASP A 2 -17.69 -15.15 -0.83
C ASP A 2 -19.05 -14.44 -0.99
N ASN A 3 -19.20 -13.26 -0.39
CA ASN A 3 -20.41 -12.43 -0.39
C ASN A 3 -20.37 -11.25 -1.39
N VAL A 4 -19.39 -11.22 -2.27
CA VAL A 4 -19.28 -10.20 -3.32
C VAL A 4 -19.71 -10.81 -4.65
N PRO A 5 -20.54 -10.14 -5.49
CA PRO A 5 -20.92 -10.66 -6.80
C PRO A 5 -19.74 -10.71 -7.77
N ASN A 6 -19.95 -11.34 -8.92
CA ASN A 6 -18.96 -11.39 -10.02
C ASN A 6 -17.59 -11.95 -9.62
N GLN A 7 -17.56 -13.10 -8.92
CA GLN A 7 -16.34 -13.76 -8.45
C GLN A 7 -15.31 -14.01 -9.57
N ASP A 8 -15.75 -14.34 -10.78
CA ASP A 8 -14.88 -14.52 -11.95
C ASP A 8 -14.18 -13.22 -12.35
N LEU A 9 -14.86 -12.08 -12.23
CA LEU A 9 -14.27 -10.77 -12.45
C LEU A 9 -13.16 -10.52 -11.43
N LEU A 10 -13.45 -10.74 -10.14
CA LEU A 10 -12.47 -10.55 -9.07
C LEU A 10 -11.24 -11.45 -9.24
N THR A 11 -11.45 -12.71 -9.62
CA THR A 11 -10.36 -13.67 -9.85
C THR A 11 -9.43 -13.23 -10.98
N LYS A 12 -9.97 -12.65 -12.05
CA LYS A 12 -9.17 -12.13 -13.18
C LYS A 12 -8.34 -10.90 -12.81
N HIS A 13 -8.76 -10.16 -11.76
CA HIS A 13 -8.14 -8.91 -11.34
C HIS A 13 -7.39 -9.05 -9.99
N LEU A 14 -7.04 -10.27 -9.60
CA LEU A 14 -6.18 -10.51 -8.43
C LEU A 14 -4.85 -9.74 -8.55
N GLU A 15 -4.33 -9.31 -7.41
CA GLU A 15 -3.08 -8.55 -7.28
C GLU A 15 -3.14 -7.11 -7.81
N LEU A 16 -4.25 -6.66 -8.40
CA LEU A 16 -4.45 -5.25 -8.70
C LEU A 16 -4.82 -4.46 -7.44
N SER A 17 -4.50 -3.16 -7.44
CA SER A 17 -5.06 -2.27 -6.42
C SER A 17 -6.58 -2.17 -6.59
N LEU A 18 -7.34 -2.04 -5.49
CA LEU A 18 -8.81 -2.02 -5.55
C LEU A 18 -9.36 -0.89 -6.44
N THR A 19 -8.61 0.18 -6.61
CA THR A 19 -8.97 1.29 -7.52
C THR A 19 -8.74 0.97 -9.00
N ALA A 20 -8.07 -0.14 -9.32
CA ALA A 20 -7.88 -0.67 -10.67
C ALA A 20 -8.74 -1.92 -10.95
N VAL A 21 -9.42 -2.46 -9.93
CA VAL A 21 -10.37 -3.57 -10.08
C VAL A 21 -11.73 -2.97 -10.48
N PRO A 22 -12.36 -3.41 -11.59
CA PRO A 22 -13.72 -3.01 -11.94
C PRO A 22 -14.70 -3.29 -10.81
N ASP A 23 -15.72 -2.45 -10.65
CA ASP A 23 -16.70 -2.64 -9.58
C ASP A 23 -17.55 -3.91 -9.83
N PRO A 24 -17.49 -4.92 -8.94
CA PRO A 24 -18.29 -6.13 -9.10
C PRO A 24 -19.81 -5.90 -8.94
N PHE A 25 -20.21 -4.73 -8.39
CA PHE A 25 -21.60 -4.30 -8.24
C PHE A 25 -22.08 -3.42 -9.41
N GLU A 26 -21.20 -3.04 -10.33
CA GLU A 26 -21.49 -2.27 -11.55
C GLU A 26 -22.14 -0.88 -11.31
N CYS A 27 -21.90 -0.28 -10.16
CA CYS A 27 -22.47 1.03 -9.80
C CYS A 27 -21.42 2.14 -9.59
N HIS A 28 -20.12 1.80 -9.63
CA HIS A 28 -19.02 2.75 -9.53
C HIS A 28 -17.90 2.39 -10.51
N ASP A 29 -16.96 3.31 -10.72
CA ASP A 29 -15.85 3.13 -11.68
C ASP A 29 -14.89 2.00 -11.28
N SER A 30 -14.80 1.70 -9.98
CA SER A 30 -13.94 0.64 -9.46
C SER A 30 -14.45 0.09 -8.14
N PHE A 31 -13.97 -1.09 -7.77
CA PHE A 31 -14.29 -1.69 -6.46
C PHE A 31 -13.77 -0.82 -5.31
N GLY A 32 -12.64 -0.14 -5.49
CA GLY A 32 -12.15 0.85 -4.52
C GLY A 32 -13.10 2.04 -4.39
N ALA A 33 -13.64 2.56 -5.51
CA ALA A 33 -14.60 3.66 -5.49
C ALA A 33 -15.93 3.25 -4.83
N HIS A 34 -16.39 2.02 -5.08
CA HIS A 34 -17.57 1.46 -4.43
C HIS A 34 -17.42 1.44 -2.90
N ASN A 35 -16.33 0.85 -2.40
CA ASN A 35 -16.08 0.77 -0.96
C ASN A 35 -15.95 2.16 -0.31
N ASN A 36 -15.28 3.09 -0.98
CA ASN A 36 -15.14 4.46 -0.49
C ASN A 36 -16.51 5.18 -0.42
N ALA A 37 -17.36 5.02 -1.45
CA ALA A 37 -18.70 5.59 -1.47
C ALA A 37 -19.58 5.04 -0.33
N GLN A 38 -19.48 3.74 -0.04
CA GLN A 38 -20.19 3.12 1.09
C GLN A 38 -19.73 3.69 2.42
N LEU A 39 -18.41 3.87 2.63
CA LEU A 39 -17.87 4.45 3.85
C LEU A 39 -18.33 5.92 4.01
N MET A 40 -18.22 6.73 2.97
CA MET A 40 -18.65 8.13 3.00
C MET A 40 -20.14 8.24 3.28
N SER A 41 -20.99 7.44 2.61
CA SER A 41 -22.43 7.40 2.87
C SER A 41 -22.77 7.03 4.32
N PHE A 42 -22.02 6.10 4.90
CA PHE A 42 -22.17 5.73 6.30
C PHE A 42 -21.83 6.90 7.23
N LEU A 43 -20.70 7.56 7.01
CA LEU A 43 -20.28 8.71 7.84
C LEU A 43 -21.27 9.87 7.72
N ASP A 44 -21.78 10.16 6.52
CA ASP A 44 -22.78 11.20 6.27
C ASP A 44 -24.08 10.94 7.02
N GLN A 45 -24.54 9.67 7.11
CA GLN A 45 -25.74 9.30 7.86
C GLN A 45 -25.63 9.61 9.37
N PHE A 46 -24.43 9.58 9.91
CA PHE A 46 -24.16 9.93 11.31
C PHE A 46 -23.81 11.40 11.51
N GLY A 47 -23.72 12.18 10.44
CA GLY A 47 -23.41 13.61 10.50
C GLY A 47 -21.97 13.91 10.90
N PHE A 48 -21.02 13.03 10.60
CA PHE A 48 -19.61 13.29 10.83
C PHE A 48 -19.10 14.33 9.82
N ASP A 49 -18.30 15.26 10.32
CA ASP A 49 -17.50 16.18 9.51
C ASP A 49 -16.11 15.55 9.32
N TYR A 50 -15.69 15.33 8.06
CA TYR A 50 -14.45 14.64 7.73
C TYR A 50 -13.91 15.07 6.37
N ASP A 51 -12.58 14.96 6.22
CA ASP A 51 -11.89 15.09 4.95
C ASP A 51 -11.54 13.69 4.38
N PHE A 52 -12.04 13.40 3.20
CA PHE A 52 -11.74 12.13 2.54
C PHE A 52 -10.42 12.17 1.78
N VAL A 53 -9.41 11.42 2.26
CA VAL A 53 -8.11 11.28 1.60
C VAL A 53 -8.04 9.98 0.81
N SER A 54 -7.87 10.10 -0.52
CA SER A 54 -7.70 8.94 -1.40
C SER A 54 -6.23 8.55 -1.51
N SER A 55 -5.85 7.41 -0.94
CA SER A 55 -4.48 6.89 -1.02
C SER A 55 -3.93 6.81 -2.45
N THR A 56 -4.74 6.34 -3.40
CA THR A 56 -4.31 6.27 -4.81
C THR A 56 -4.02 7.65 -5.39
N LYS A 57 -4.81 8.67 -5.04
CA LYS A 57 -4.54 10.05 -5.46
C LYS A 57 -3.28 10.58 -4.81
N SER A 58 -3.12 10.39 -3.49
CA SER A 58 -1.95 10.87 -2.73
C SER A 58 -0.64 10.26 -3.24
N TYR A 59 -0.62 8.94 -3.54
CA TYR A 59 0.55 8.31 -4.17
C TYR A 59 0.86 8.88 -5.56
N LYS A 60 -0.16 9.14 -6.40
CA LYS A 60 0.03 9.61 -7.78
C LYS A 60 0.31 11.11 -7.88
N SER A 61 -0.20 11.90 -6.95
CA SER A 61 -0.01 13.36 -6.95
C SER A 61 1.35 13.79 -6.41
N GLY A 62 2.08 12.88 -5.75
CA GLY A 62 3.34 13.18 -5.07
C GLY A 62 3.17 13.66 -3.62
N GLU A 63 1.97 13.66 -3.06
CA GLU A 63 1.72 14.04 -1.67
C GLU A 63 2.53 13.21 -0.67
N PHE A 64 2.80 11.95 -1.01
CA PHE A 64 3.59 11.04 -0.18
C PHE A 64 5.09 10.97 -0.56
N ASP A 65 5.53 11.66 -1.62
CA ASP A 65 6.86 11.50 -2.21
C ASP A 65 8.01 11.74 -1.22
N ASP A 66 7.94 12.80 -0.42
CA ASP A 66 8.97 13.12 0.57
C ASP A 66 9.05 12.04 1.67
N THR A 67 7.90 11.51 2.10
CA THR A 67 7.86 10.47 3.12
C THR A 67 8.25 9.10 2.55
N LEU A 68 7.93 8.81 1.30
CA LEU A 68 8.42 7.61 0.59
C LEU A 68 9.95 7.64 0.46
N MET A 69 10.54 8.80 0.23
CA MET A 69 12.01 8.95 0.26
C MET A 69 12.59 8.65 1.65
N LYS A 70 11.95 9.09 2.74
CA LYS A 70 12.37 8.73 4.10
C LYS A 70 12.28 7.21 4.34
N VAL A 71 11.24 6.55 3.82
CA VAL A 71 11.15 5.07 3.88
C VAL A 71 12.32 4.41 3.16
N LEU A 72 12.76 4.94 2.02
CA LEU A 72 13.93 4.44 1.29
C LEU A 72 15.24 4.67 2.06
N GLU A 73 15.42 5.85 2.65
CA GLU A 73 16.58 6.19 3.49
C GLU A 73 16.68 5.30 4.73
N HIS A 74 15.54 5.02 5.38
CA HIS A 74 15.47 4.23 6.60
C HIS A 74 15.14 2.75 6.36
N TYR A 75 15.30 2.27 5.13
CA TYR A 75 14.92 0.92 4.71
C TYR A 75 15.43 -0.17 5.67
N ASP A 76 16.71 -0.15 6.01
CA ASP A 76 17.32 -1.19 6.86
C ASP A 76 16.77 -1.13 8.29
N ALA A 77 16.56 0.05 8.86
CA ALA A 77 15.96 0.23 10.17
C ALA A 77 14.50 -0.29 10.20
N ILE A 78 13.75 -0.06 9.12
CA ILE A 78 12.39 -0.60 8.95
C ILE A 78 12.42 -2.13 8.86
N MET A 79 13.37 -2.69 8.11
CA MET A 79 13.56 -4.13 8.03
C MET A 79 13.88 -4.75 9.40
N ASP A 80 14.74 -4.11 10.20
CA ASP A 80 15.08 -4.55 11.56
C ASP A 80 13.86 -4.59 12.50
N VAL A 81 12.91 -3.66 12.31
CA VAL A 81 11.65 -3.65 13.07
C VAL A 81 10.68 -4.74 12.61
N ILE A 82 10.57 -4.98 11.30
CA ILE A 82 9.55 -5.87 10.72
C ILE A 82 9.98 -7.33 10.70
N LEU A 83 11.22 -7.65 10.26
CA LEU A 83 11.65 -9.02 10.04
C LEU A 83 11.51 -9.93 11.27
N PRO A 84 11.79 -9.50 12.51
CA PRO A 84 11.60 -10.36 13.69
C PRO A 84 10.15 -10.81 13.91
N THR A 85 9.18 -10.10 13.34
CA THR A 85 7.74 -10.39 13.47
C THR A 85 7.21 -11.36 12.42
N LEU A 86 8.03 -11.72 11.43
CA LEU A 86 7.64 -12.56 10.30
C LEU A 86 8.17 -13.98 10.46
N GLY A 87 7.44 -14.96 9.93
CA GLY A 87 7.92 -16.33 9.77
C GLY A 87 9.07 -16.41 8.74
N GLU A 88 9.84 -17.49 8.80
CA GLU A 88 11.06 -17.67 8.01
C GLU A 88 10.84 -17.53 6.50
N GLU A 89 9.81 -18.17 5.97
CA GLU A 89 9.45 -18.11 4.55
C GLU A 89 9.18 -16.68 4.08
N ARG A 90 8.44 -15.91 4.89
CA ARG A 90 8.10 -14.53 4.53
C ARG A 90 9.26 -13.55 4.71
N ARG A 91 10.22 -13.85 5.58
CA ARG A 91 11.43 -13.03 5.74
C ARG A 91 12.27 -12.99 4.48
N ALA A 92 12.35 -14.11 3.77
CA ALA A 92 13.16 -14.25 2.55
C ALA A 92 12.68 -13.36 1.39
N THR A 93 11.39 -13.04 1.34
CA THR A 93 10.75 -12.29 0.24
C THR A 93 10.20 -10.94 0.65
N TYR A 94 10.33 -10.56 1.93
CA TYR A 94 9.76 -9.31 2.40
C TYR A 94 10.57 -8.10 1.91
N SER A 95 9.83 -7.08 1.47
CA SER A 95 10.32 -5.73 1.26
C SER A 95 9.26 -4.74 1.75
N PRO A 96 9.63 -3.58 2.32
CA PRO A 96 8.71 -2.48 2.57
C PRO A 96 8.01 -1.99 1.31
N PHE A 97 8.70 -2.02 0.16
CA PHE A 97 8.19 -1.58 -1.13
C PHE A 97 7.58 -2.73 -1.92
N LEU A 98 6.45 -2.45 -2.56
CA LEU A 98 5.71 -3.32 -3.46
C LEU A 98 5.68 -2.65 -4.84
N PRO A 99 6.53 -3.02 -5.78
CA PRO A 99 6.50 -2.43 -7.12
C PRO A 99 5.19 -2.76 -7.84
N ILE A 100 4.74 -1.84 -8.67
CA ILE A 100 3.60 -2.05 -9.57
C ILE A 100 4.17 -2.42 -10.95
N CYS A 101 3.81 -3.60 -11.43
CA CYS A 101 4.25 -4.05 -12.75
C CYS A 101 3.72 -3.10 -13.84
N PRO A 102 4.57 -2.46 -14.65
CA PRO A 102 4.14 -1.45 -15.62
C PRO A 102 3.31 -2.04 -16.76
N TRP A 103 3.40 -3.33 -17.03
CA TRP A 103 2.66 -3.99 -18.11
C TRP A 103 1.30 -4.55 -17.66
N THR A 104 1.22 -5.03 -16.42
CA THR A 104 0.00 -5.69 -15.90
C THR A 104 -0.75 -4.86 -14.88
N GLY A 105 -0.12 -3.84 -14.28
CA GLY A 105 -0.65 -3.06 -13.16
C GLY A 105 -0.72 -3.83 -11.84
N ARG A 106 -0.20 -5.08 -11.81
CA ARG A 106 -0.20 -5.90 -10.59
C ARG A 106 0.81 -5.42 -9.57
N VAL A 107 0.41 -5.47 -8.31
CA VAL A 107 1.27 -5.18 -7.16
C VAL A 107 2.08 -6.44 -6.84
N LEU A 108 3.40 -6.35 -6.97
CA LEU A 108 4.29 -7.49 -6.83
C LEU A 108 4.83 -7.60 -5.39
N GLN A 109 4.90 -8.82 -4.87
CA GLN A 109 5.57 -9.12 -3.61
C GLN A 109 6.92 -9.77 -3.89
N VAL A 110 7.92 -8.95 -4.13
CA VAL A 110 9.28 -9.35 -4.50
C VAL A 110 10.30 -8.66 -3.60
N PRO A 111 11.46 -9.29 -3.33
CA PRO A 111 12.51 -8.65 -2.55
C PRO A 111 13.13 -7.50 -3.34
N VAL A 112 13.50 -6.44 -2.63
CA VAL A 112 14.38 -5.39 -3.17
C VAL A 112 15.82 -5.90 -3.12
N ILE A 113 16.52 -5.84 -4.26
CA ILE A 113 17.88 -6.33 -4.39
C ILE A 113 18.92 -5.20 -4.41
N ASP A 114 18.51 -3.98 -4.75
CA ASP A 114 19.37 -2.78 -4.73
C ASP A 114 18.54 -1.52 -4.50
N ARG A 115 19.20 -0.45 -4.02
CA ARG A 115 18.58 0.85 -3.72
C ARG A 115 19.50 1.99 -4.14
N ASN A 116 18.93 3.01 -4.76
CA ASN A 116 19.65 4.24 -5.11
C ASN A 116 18.94 5.44 -4.47
N LEU A 117 19.51 5.96 -3.37
CA LEU A 117 18.94 7.08 -2.61
C LEU A 117 18.98 8.39 -3.41
N GLU A 118 20.01 8.62 -4.21
CA GLU A 118 20.13 9.82 -5.01
C GLU A 118 19.06 9.89 -6.11
N ALA A 119 18.85 8.78 -6.80
CA ALA A 119 17.81 8.64 -7.82
C ALA A 119 16.40 8.50 -7.23
N GLY A 120 16.27 8.07 -5.97
CA GLY A 120 14.99 7.73 -5.34
C GLY A 120 14.37 6.48 -5.95
N THR A 121 15.19 5.45 -6.19
CA THR A 121 14.76 4.21 -6.84
C THR A 121 15.18 2.99 -6.04
N PHE A 122 14.51 1.88 -6.31
CA PHE A 122 14.92 0.54 -5.88
C PHE A 122 14.84 -0.43 -7.06
N THR A 123 15.60 -1.51 -6.97
CA THR A 123 15.64 -2.56 -8.00
C THR A 123 15.08 -3.86 -7.45
N TYR A 124 14.25 -4.53 -8.22
CA TYR A 124 13.79 -5.89 -7.95
C TYR A 124 14.09 -6.82 -9.11
N GLN A 125 14.05 -8.12 -8.86
CA GLN A 125 14.18 -9.16 -9.88
C GLN A 125 12.84 -9.89 -10.00
N ASP A 126 12.38 -10.11 -11.24
CA ASP A 126 11.18 -10.91 -11.50
C ASP A 126 11.47 -12.42 -11.51
N ALA A 127 10.42 -13.20 -11.74
CA ALA A 127 10.52 -14.67 -11.77
C ALA A 127 11.41 -15.22 -12.92
N ASP A 128 11.57 -14.45 -13.98
CA ASP A 128 12.40 -14.80 -15.14
C ASP A 128 13.87 -14.34 -14.96
N GLY A 129 14.19 -13.76 -13.81
CA GLY A 129 15.52 -13.29 -13.47
C GLY A 129 15.90 -11.93 -14.06
N GLN A 130 14.94 -11.21 -14.66
CA GLN A 130 15.18 -9.86 -15.16
C GLN A 130 15.06 -8.84 -14.02
N THR A 131 15.91 -7.82 -14.07
CA THR A 131 15.94 -6.74 -13.08
C THR A 131 15.24 -5.50 -13.59
N TYR A 132 14.48 -4.87 -12.69
CA TYR A 132 13.71 -3.66 -12.97
C TYR A 132 13.98 -2.62 -11.92
N GLU A 133 14.29 -1.39 -12.36
CA GLU A 133 14.42 -0.23 -11.49
C GLU A 133 13.08 0.50 -11.42
N VAL A 134 12.65 0.84 -10.21
CA VAL A 134 11.34 1.46 -9.91
C VAL A 134 11.56 2.70 -9.06
N LYS A 135 10.88 3.79 -9.39
CA LYS A 135 10.85 5.00 -8.56
C LYS A 135 9.96 4.78 -7.35
N VAL A 136 10.40 5.28 -6.19
CA VAL A 136 9.55 5.28 -4.99
C VAL A 136 8.42 6.30 -5.08
N ARG A 137 8.54 7.28 -5.96
CA ARG A 137 7.63 8.41 -6.17
C ARG A 137 6.67 8.19 -7.33
N GLY A 138 5.61 9.03 -7.37
CA GLY A 138 4.72 9.10 -8.54
C GLY A 138 3.73 7.94 -8.68
N GLY A 139 3.69 7.03 -7.70
CA GLY A 139 2.74 5.92 -7.69
C GLY A 139 3.19 4.66 -8.45
N ASP A 140 4.49 4.54 -8.78
CA ASP A 140 5.05 3.34 -9.44
C ASP A 140 5.22 2.16 -8.45
N CYS A 141 5.08 2.41 -7.15
CA CYS A 141 5.08 1.41 -6.09
C CYS A 141 4.04 1.73 -5.02
N LYS A 142 3.82 0.76 -4.13
CA LYS A 142 3.08 0.90 -2.88
C LYS A 142 3.97 0.43 -1.73
N LEU A 143 3.56 0.70 -0.51
CA LEU A 143 4.19 0.12 0.67
C LEU A 143 3.40 -1.07 1.21
N GLN A 144 4.10 -1.97 1.91
CA GLN A 144 3.49 -2.99 2.76
C GLN A 144 2.65 -2.32 3.86
N TRP A 145 1.53 -2.94 4.21
CA TRP A 145 0.49 -2.34 5.06
C TRP A 145 1.00 -1.62 6.31
N LYS A 146 1.85 -2.21 7.12
CA LYS A 146 2.30 -1.59 8.38
C LYS A 146 3.24 -0.41 8.14
N VAL A 147 4.06 -0.50 7.11
CA VAL A 147 4.95 0.58 6.67
C VAL A 147 4.15 1.71 6.01
N ASP A 148 3.16 1.37 5.17
CA ASP A 148 2.22 2.31 4.57
C ASP A 148 1.44 3.09 5.65
N TRP A 149 1.05 2.42 6.70
CA TRP A 149 0.34 3.03 7.82
C TRP A 149 1.21 4.05 8.56
N ALA A 150 2.44 3.68 8.93
CA ALA A 150 3.42 4.58 9.53
C ALA A 150 3.75 5.77 8.61
N MET A 151 3.99 5.48 7.32
CA MET A 151 4.24 6.50 6.30
C MET A 151 3.12 7.53 6.22
N ARG A 152 1.85 7.09 6.25
CA ARG A 152 0.70 8.01 6.23
C ARG A 152 0.62 8.88 7.46
N TRP A 153 0.89 8.34 8.65
CA TRP A 153 0.93 9.15 9.86
C TRP A 153 1.95 10.29 9.74
N ALA A 154 3.13 9.98 9.21
CA ALA A 154 4.17 10.97 9.02
C ALA A 154 3.85 11.97 7.88
N ALA A 155 3.26 11.50 6.77
CA ALA A 155 2.96 12.34 5.62
C ALA A 155 1.77 13.29 5.86
N LEU A 156 0.80 12.86 6.64
CA LEU A 156 -0.44 13.60 6.92
C LEU A 156 -0.40 14.30 8.30
N ASP A 157 0.73 14.25 9.00
CA ASP A 157 0.92 14.85 10.33
C ASP A 157 -0.18 14.44 11.32
N VAL A 158 -0.42 13.13 11.44
CA VAL A 158 -1.52 12.57 12.24
C VAL A 158 -1.15 12.61 13.73
N ASP A 159 -1.89 13.37 14.51
CA ASP A 159 -1.73 13.45 15.96
C ASP A 159 -2.34 12.27 16.73
N TYR A 160 -3.41 11.72 16.19
CA TYR A 160 -4.17 10.68 16.88
C TYR A 160 -4.91 9.76 15.90
N GLU A 161 -4.82 8.46 16.12
CA GLU A 161 -5.59 7.46 15.38
C GLU A 161 -6.24 6.44 16.31
N MET A 162 -7.51 6.15 16.07
CA MET A 162 -8.23 5.08 16.72
C MET A 162 -8.18 3.80 15.89
N SER A 163 -7.95 2.69 16.57
CA SER A 163 -7.96 1.38 15.92
C SER A 163 -8.72 0.34 16.73
N GLY A 164 -9.20 -0.68 16.05
CA GLY A 164 -9.82 -1.83 16.69
C GLY A 164 -8.81 -2.60 17.57
N LYS A 165 -9.32 -3.29 18.57
CA LYS A 165 -8.53 -4.11 19.51
C LYS A 165 -7.65 -5.14 18.81
N ASP A 166 -8.10 -5.68 17.71
CA ASP A 166 -7.41 -6.64 16.84
C ASP A 166 -6.19 -6.06 16.11
N LEU A 167 -6.08 -4.73 16.03
CA LEU A 167 -4.98 -4.02 15.37
C LEU A 167 -3.88 -3.51 16.33
N ILE A 168 -4.00 -3.73 17.64
CA ILE A 168 -3.07 -3.19 18.65
C ILE A 168 -1.61 -3.51 18.32
N GLU A 169 -1.30 -4.76 17.98
CA GLU A 169 0.09 -5.15 17.67
C GLU A 169 0.60 -4.50 16.38
N SER A 170 -0.28 -4.30 15.41
CA SER A 170 0.07 -3.60 14.15
C SER A 170 0.32 -2.13 14.38
N VAL A 171 -0.51 -1.46 15.20
CA VAL A 171 -0.32 -0.04 15.59
C VAL A 171 1.00 0.13 16.35
N ARG A 172 1.29 -0.75 17.32
CA ARG A 172 2.56 -0.71 18.07
C ARG A 172 3.78 -0.88 17.17
N LEU A 173 3.65 -1.74 16.15
CA LEU A 173 4.74 -1.98 15.21
C LEU A 173 4.92 -0.80 14.26
N SER A 174 3.82 -0.27 13.70
CA SER A 174 3.85 0.93 12.85
C SER A 174 4.37 2.16 13.60
N GLY A 175 4.09 2.28 14.91
CA GLY A 175 4.64 3.35 15.75
C GLY A 175 6.14 3.26 16.06
N LYS A 176 6.81 2.17 15.65
CA LYS A 176 8.28 2.02 15.75
C LYS A 176 8.99 2.33 14.42
N ILE A 177 8.24 2.38 13.36
CA ILE A 177 8.70 2.71 12.01
C ILE A 177 8.73 4.22 11.83
#